data_77bc0e2c8bb59a150d6a4b3e29e0bfd0
#
_entry.id   77bc0e2c8bb59a150d6a4b3e29e0bfd0
#
_cell.length_a   1.000
_cell.length_b   1.000
_cell.length_c   1.000
_cell.angle_alpha   90.00
_cell.angle_beta   90.00
_cell.angle_gamma   90.00
#
_symmetry.space_group_name_H-M   'P 1'
#
loop_
_entity.id
_entity.type
_entity.pdbx_description
1 polymer ?
#
loop_
_entity_poly.entity_id
_entity_poly.type
_entity_poly.pdbx_seq_one_letter_code
_entity_poly.pdbx_strand_id
1 'polypeptide(L)'
;MNEEYIDNVKHLIEQKDADTVKGLLIDLHPADIAELCNDLNPEAAKFIYRLLDNEIAADVLVEMDEDARKELLEMLPSETIAKRFVDYMDTDDAVDLMRELDEDKQEEVLSHIEDIEQAGDIVDLLKYDENTAGGLMGTEMVLVNENWSMPECLKEMRQQAEELDEIYYVYVIDDDERLRGIFPLKKMITSPSVSLSLIHISEPTRPEP
;
A
#
# COMPACT_ATOMS: atom_id res chain seq x y z
N MET A 1 -11.01 17.13 12.29
CA MET A 1 -10.96 16.83 13.77
C MET A 1 -11.30 18.07 14.60
N ASN A 2 -11.72 17.97 15.92
CA ASN A 2 -12.06 19.14 16.77
C ASN A 2 -10.76 19.79 17.32
N GLU A 3 -10.64 21.14 17.29
CA GLU A 3 -9.47 21.90 17.80
C GLU A 3 -9.11 21.54 19.25
N GLU A 4 -10.12 21.33 20.12
CA GLU A 4 -9.90 20.94 21.51
C GLU A 4 -9.20 19.57 21.66
N TYR A 5 -9.50 18.64 20.75
CA TYR A 5 -8.84 17.32 20.71
C TYR A 5 -7.38 17.45 20.28
N ILE A 6 -7.12 18.22 19.23
CA ILE A 6 -5.78 18.48 18.72
C ILE A 6 -4.90 19.14 19.79
N ASP A 7 -5.43 20.14 20.47
CA ASP A 7 -4.72 20.85 21.56
C ASP A 7 -4.42 19.92 22.75
N ASN A 8 -5.36 19.02 23.08
CA ASN A 8 -5.13 18.02 24.12
C ASN A 8 -4.01 17.04 23.74
N VAL A 9 -4.00 16.55 22.49
CA VAL A 9 -2.94 15.66 22.02
C VAL A 9 -1.59 16.39 21.99
N LYS A 10 -1.54 17.63 21.51
CA LYS A 10 -0.32 18.46 21.57
C LYS A 10 0.23 18.57 22.98
N HIS A 11 -0.64 18.85 23.95
CA HIS A 11 -0.23 18.95 25.36
C HIS A 11 0.32 17.63 25.91
N LEU A 12 -0.31 16.50 25.59
CA LEU A 12 0.17 15.17 25.99
C LEU A 12 1.52 14.82 25.34
N ILE A 13 1.74 15.20 24.09
CA ILE A 13 3.02 15.02 23.40
C ILE A 13 4.12 15.85 24.08
N GLU A 14 3.84 17.11 24.45
CA GLU A 14 4.78 17.96 25.19
C GLU A 14 5.16 17.34 26.55
N GLN A 15 4.22 16.68 27.22
CA GLN A 15 4.46 15.94 28.48
C GLN A 15 5.13 14.59 28.25
N LYS A 16 5.30 14.15 26.99
CA LYS A 16 5.81 12.82 26.61
C LYS A 16 5.01 11.66 27.22
N ASP A 17 3.71 11.87 27.39
CA ASP A 17 2.78 10.83 27.87
C ASP A 17 2.39 9.87 26.74
N ALA A 18 3.31 8.98 26.40
CA ALA A 18 3.19 8.04 25.30
C ALA A 18 1.99 7.08 25.46
N ASP A 19 1.73 6.62 26.70
CA ASP A 19 0.69 5.65 26.97
C ASP A 19 -0.70 6.26 26.75
N THR A 20 -0.91 7.49 27.21
CA THR A 20 -2.20 8.19 26.99
C THR A 20 -2.39 8.55 25.53
N VAL A 21 -1.35 9.03 24.83
CA VAL A 21 -1.42 9.32 23.38
C VAL A 21 -1.73 8.04 22.61
N LYS A 22 -1.01 6.93 22.84
CA LYS A 22 -1.30 5.64 22.20
C LYS A 22 -2.74 5.19 22.43
N GLY A 23 -3.25 5.34 23.65
CA GLY A 23 -4.64 5.01 23.99
C GLY A 23 -5.69 5.87 23.25
N LEU A 24 -5.36 7.10 22.90
CA LEU A 24 -6.24 7.97 22.11
C LEU A 24 -6.23 7.63 20.60
N LEU A 25 -5.15 7.04 20.10
CA LEU A 25 -4.98 6.72 18.68
C LEU A 25 -5.52 5.34 18.31
N ILE A 26 -5.59 4.40 19.27
CA ILE A 26 -5.85 2.97 19.02
C ILE A 26 -7.17 2.68 18.30
N ASP A 27 -8.19 3.52 18.52
CA ASP A 27 -9.53 3.36 17.93
C ASP A 27 -9.77 4.31 16.74
N LEU A 28 -8.76 5.09 16.32
CA LEU A 28 -8.88 5.99 15.19
C LEU A 28 -8.55 5.28 13.87
N HIS A 29 -9.24 5.69 12.81
CA HIS A 29 -8.88 5.30 11.44
C HIS A 29 -7.56 5.97 11.02
N PRO A 30 -6.71 5.33 10.18
CA PRO A 30 -5.48 5.95 9.67
C PRO A 30 -5.68 7.38 9.12
N ALA A 31 -6.74 7.62 8.34
CA ALA A 31 -7.07 8.94 7.81
C ALA A 31 -7.32 10.01 8.91
N ASP A 32 -7.93 9.63 10.05
CA ASP A 32 -8.13 10.55 11.18
C ASP A 32 -6.81 10.87 11.88
N ILE A 33 -5.90 9.89 11.96
CA ILE A 33 -4.56 10.09 12.50
C ILE A 33 -3.73 10.97 11.56
N ALA A 34 -3.86 10.80 10.25
CA ALA A 34 -3.21 11.64 9.24
C ALA A 34 -3.67 13.09 9.35
N GLU A 35 -5.01 13.35 9.45
CA GLU A 35 -5.56 14.68 9.69
C GLU A 35 -4.94 15.32 10.96
N LEU A 36 -4.80 14.56 12.04
CA LEU A 36 -4.13 15.01 13.25
C LEU A 36 -2.66 15.37 12.98
N CYS A 37 -1.92 14.52 12.25
CA CYS A 37 -0.51 14.75 11.94
C CYS A 37 -0.30 15.97 11.05
N ASN A 38 -1.21 16.28 10.13
CA ASN A 38 -1.16 17.47 9.28
C ASN A 38 -1.23 18.77 10.10
N ASP A 39 -1.94 18.77 11.24
CA ASP A 39 -2.06 19.90 12.15
C ASP A 39 -0.92 20.01 13.19
N LEU A 40 0.00 19.03 13.19
CA LEU A 40 1.13 18.98 14.10
C LEU A 40 2.42 19.47 13.42
N ASN A 41 3.40 19.89 14.24
CA ASN A 41 4.75 20.06 13.72
C ASN A 41 5.44 18.69 13.49
N PRO A 42 6.47 18.62 12.62
CA PRO A 42 7.12 17.37 12.26
C PRO A 42 7.67 16.54 13.43
N GLU A 43 8.15 17.20 14.49
CA GLU A 43 8.64 16.51 15.71
C GLU A 43 7.50 15.84 16.49
N ALA A 44 6.31 16.47 16.54
CA ALA A 44 5.14 15.91 17.17
C ALA A 44 4.54 14.76 16.32
N ALA A 45 4.48 14.92 15.01
CA ALA A 45 4.11 13.85 14.08
C ALA A 45 5.04 12.64 14.22
N LYS A 46 6.36 12.87 14.25
CA LYS A 46 7.37 11.81 14.50
C LYS A 46 7.18 11.11 15.85
N PHE A 47 6.72 11.81 16.88
CA PHE A 47 6.38 11.19 18.15
C PHE A 47 5.21 10.23 18.01
N ILE A 48 4.13 10.63 17.30
CA ILE A 48 2.97 9.78 17.00
C ILE A 48 3.40 8.52 16.25
N TYR A 49 4.16 8.66 15.15
CA TYR A 49 4.62 7.52 14.35
C TYR A 49 5.39 6.47 15.14
N ARG A 50 6.12 6.88 16.18
CA ARG A 50 6.83 5.94 17.06
C ARG A 50 5.92 5.08 17.93
N LEU A 51 4.67 5.50 18.11
CA LEU A 51 3.68 4.82 18.93
C LEU A 51 2.80 3.86 18.13
N LEU A 52 2.74 4.06 16.80
CA LEU A 52 1.96 3.23 15.88
C LEU A 52 2.71 1.94 15.53
N ASP A 53 1.97 0.90 15.26
CA ASP A 53 2.50 -0.30 14.61
C ASP A 53 2.84 0.03 13.14
N ASN A 54 3.76 -0.72 12.50
CA ASN A 54 4.30 -0.34 11.20
C ASN A 54 3.24 -0.25 10.10
N GLU A 55 2.33 -1.21 10.04
CA GLU A 55 1.21 -1.27 9.10
C GLU A 55 0.34 0.00 9.20
N ILE A 56 -0.15 0.31 10.41
CA ILE A 56 -0.93 1.55 10.65
C ILE A 56 -0.10 2.81 10.35
N ALA A 57 1.20 2.79 10.65
CA ALA A 57 2.07 3.94 10.37
C ALA A 57 2.24 4.17 8.85
N ALA A 58 2.31 3.12 8.06
CA ALA A 58 2.34 3.19 6.60
C ALA A 58 1.05 3.79 6.06
N ASP A 59 -0.11 3.25 6.47
CA ASP A 59 -1.44 3.75 6.06
C ASP A 59 -1.62 5.24 6.42
N VAL A 60 -1.21 5.64 7.64
CA VAL A 60 -1.28 7.05 8.06
C VAL A 60 -0.40 7.93 7.19
N LEU A 61 0.77 7.46 6.78
CA LEU A 61 1.69 8.24 5.94
C LEU A 61 1.10 8.46 4.54
N VAL A 62 0.45 7.44 3.96
CA VAL A 62 -0.23 7.54 2.66
C VAL A 62 -1.35 8.59 2.71
N GLU A 63 -2.11 8.63 3.78
CA GLU A 63 -3.25 9.54 3.96
C GLU A 63 -2.85 10.98 4.35
N MET A 64 -1.56 11.26 4.64
CA MET A 64 -1.10 12.60 4.98
C MET A 64 -1.07 13.55 3.78
N ASP A 65 -1.25 14.84 4.05
CA ASP A 65 -0.98 15.90 3.08
C ASP A 65 0.50 15.87 2.64
N GLU A 66 0.74 16.04 1.33
CA GLU A 66 2.08 15.97 0.70
C GLU A 66 3.12 16.86 1.41
N ASP A 67 2.76 18.10 1.73
CA ASP A 67 3.68 19.04 2.40
C ASP A 67 4.10 18.53 3.80
N ALA A 68 3.14 18.05 4.61
CA ALA A 68 3.40 17.55 5.95
C ALA A 68 4.18 16.22 5.92
N ARG A 69 3.85 15.35 4.97
CA ARG A 69 4.53 14.07 4.72
C ARG A 69 5.99 14.31 4.35
N LYS A 70 6.24 15.21 3.41
CA LYS A 70 7.59 15.55 2.97
C LYS A 70 8.46 16.09 4.10
N GLU A 71 7.95 17.03 4.92
CA GLU A 71 8.66 17.54 6.08
C GLU A 71 9.02 16.42 7.08
N LEU A 72 8.11 15.46 7.30
CA LEU A 72 8.37 14.32 8.16
C LEU A 72 9.45 13.40 7.57
N LEU A 73 9.36 13.07 6.29
CA LEU A 73 10.29 12.20 5.58
C LEU A 73 11.72 12.78 5.58
N GLU A 74 11.88 14.09 5.44
CA GLU A 74 13.19 14.75 5.50
C GLU A 74 13.89 14.55 6.84
N MET A 75 13.12 14.40 7.94
CA MET A 75 13.65 14.21 9.29
C MET A 75 13.95 12.75 9.64
N LEU A 76 13.54 11.81 8.82
CA LEU A 76 13.67 10.39 9.10
C LEU A 76 14.90 9.80 8.40
N PRO A 77 15.63 8.85 9.06
CA PRO A 77 16.66 8.07 8.40
C PRO A 77 16.04 7.19 7.28
N SER A 78 16.78 7.01 6.19
CA SER A 78 16.34 6.18 5.04
C SER A 78 16.01 4.75 5.44
N GLU A 79 16.76 4.15 6.39
CA GLU A 79 16.44 2.83 6.95
C GLU A 79 15.07 2.81 7.66
N THR A 80 14.70 3.90 8.33
CA THR A 80 13.38 3.99 8.99
C THR A 80 12.26 4.12 7.95
N ILE A 81 12.49 4.87 6.88
CA ILE A 81 11.52 5.02 5.78
C ILE A 81 11.26 3.66 5.12
N ALA A 82 12.31 2.92 4.77
CA ALA A 82 12.18 1.60 4.19
C ALA A 82 11.41 0.65 5.12
N LYS A 83 11.97 0.38 6.30
CA LYS A 83 11.51 -0.69 7.19
C LYS A 83 10.22 -0.42 7.97
N ARG A 84 9.77 0.80 8.05
CA ARG A 84 8.55 1.16 8.78
C ARG A 84 7.40 1.58 7.90
N PHE A 85 7.70 1.97 6.66
CA PHE A 85 6.66 2.44 5.74
C PHE A 85 6.69 1.63 4.46
N VAL A 86 7.75 1.71 3.64
CA VAL A 86 7.80 1.09 2.31
C VAL A 86 7.57 -0.42 2.36
N ASP A 87 8.16 -1.15 3.31
CA ASP A 87 7.95 -2.60 3.49
C ASP A 87 6.50 -2.99 3.87
N TYR A 88 5.62 -2.00 4.12
CA TYR A 88 4.21 -2.18 4.52
C TYR A 88 3.24 -1.42 3.60
N MET A 89 3.69 -0.89 2.46
CA MET A 89 2.87 -0.19 1.47
C MET A 89 2.69 -1.03 0.22
N ASP A 90 1.57 -0.83 -0.47
CA ASP A 90 1.42 -1.28 -1.86
C ASP A 90 2.44 -0.55 -2.76
N THR A 91 2.82 -1.16 -3.88
CA THR A 91 3.91 -0.64 -4.72
C THR A 91 3.62 0.70 -5.35
N ASP A 92 2.36 1.03 -5.67
CA ASP A 92 1.96 2.34 -6.20
C ASP A 92 2.13 3.44 -5.15
N ASP A 93 1.68 3.22 -3.91
CA ASP A 93 1.88 4.14 -2.78
C ASP A 93 3.36 4.31 -2.44
N ALA A 94 4.13 3.22 -2.46
CA ALA A 94 5.56 3.25 -2.24
C ALA A 94 6.28 4.06 -3.33
N VAL A 95 5.87 3.93 -4.59
CA VAL A 95 6.41 4.70 -5.72
C VAL A 95 6.08 6.19 -5.58
N ASP A 96 4.85 6.53 -5.19
CA ASP A 96 4.46 7.92 -4.99
C ASP A 96 5.24 8.56 -3.84
N LEU A 97 5.42 7.85 -2.74
CA LEU A 97 6.29 8.28 -1.65
C LEU A 97 7.75 8.45 -2.10
N MET A 98 8.28 7.52 -2.88
CA MET A 98 9.65 7.60 -3.38
C MET A 98 9.87 8.83 -4.28
N ARG A 99 8.88 9.21 -5.10
CA ARG A 99 8.93 10.41 -5.95
C ARG A 99 9.03 11.73 -5.16
N GLU A 100 8.60 11.74 -3.90
CA GLU A 100 8.73 12.92 -3.04
C GLU A 100 10.14 13.09 -2.46
N LEU A 101 10.98 12.05 -2.51
CA LEU A 101 12.36 12.06 -2.02
C LEU A 101 13.32 12.56 -3.10
N ASP A 102 14.45 13.13 -2.68
CA ASP A 102 15.56 13.39 -3.59
C ASP A 102 16.25 12.08 -4.05
N GLU A 103 16.97 12.14 -5.18
CA GLU A 103 17.58 10.95 -5.81
C GLU A 103 18.52 10.20 -4.86
N ASP A 104 19.34 10.91 -4.07
CA ASP A 104 20.28 10.29 -3.14
C ASP A 104 19.54 9.52 -2.04
N LYS A 105 18.45 10.11 -1.53
CA LYS A 105 17.62 9.50 -0.49
C LYS A 105 16.78 8.34 -1.02
N GLN A 106 16.28 8.42 -2.28
CA GLN A 106 15.63 7.30 -2.95
C GLN A 106 16.53 6.07 -3.02
N GLU A 107 17.79 6.26 -3.50
CA GLU A 107 18.75 5.16 -3.60
C GLU A 107 19.07 4.54 -2.22
N GLU A 108 19.18 5.39 -1.21
CA GLU A 108 19.40 4.92 0.17
C GLU A 108 18.21 4.11 0.70
N VAL A 109 16.96 4.59 0.53
CA VAL A 109 15.75 3.89 0.95
C VAL A 109 15.64 2.55 0.24
N LEU A 110 15.78 2.51 -1.10
CA LEU A 110 15.77 1.27 -1.90
C LEU A 110 16.77 0.24 -1.38
N SER A 111 17.95 0.68 -0.93
CA SER A 111 18.98 -0.22 -0.39
C SER A 111 18.61 -0.89 0.94
N HIS A 112 17.60 -0.37 1.63
CA HIS A 112 17.15 -0.84 2.95
C HIS A 112 15.83 -1.63 2.90
N ILE A 113 15.15 -1.71 1.75
CA ILE A 113 13.94 -2.54 1.57
C ILE A 113 14.32 -4.01 1.75
N GLU A 114 13.54 -4.74 2.56
CA GLU A 114 13.84 -6.13 2.90
C GLU A 114 13.42 -7.09 1.78
N ASP A 115 12.29 -6.81 1.10
CA ASP A 115 11.82 -7.59 -0.03
C ASP A 115 12.46 -7.12 -1.34
N ILE A 116 13.28 -8.00 -1.92
CA ILE A 116 14.01 -7.72 -3.18
C ILE A 116 13.05 -7.64 -4.37
N GLU A 117 11.95 -8.38 -4.35
CA GLU A 117 10.94 -8.37 -5.42
C GLU A 117 10.20 -7.04 -5.40
N GLN A 118 9.69 -6.61 -4.25
CA GLN A 118 9.08 -5.31 -4.05
C GLN A 118 10.03 -4.16 -4.44
N ALA A 119 11.29 -4.21 -4.02
CA ALA A 119 12.30 -3.21 -4.41
C ALA A 119 12.51 -3.16 -5.93
N GLY A 120 12.49 -4.31 -6.60
CA GLY A 120 12.56 -4.42 -8.06
C GLY A 120 11.35 -3.80 -8.75
N ASP A 121 10.16 -4.08 -8.26
CA ASP A 121 8.90 -3.54 -8.77
C ASP A 121 8.84 -2.01 -8.62
N ILE A 122 9.21 -1.48 -7.46
CA ILE A 122 9.30 -0.04 -7.24
C ILE A 122 10.26 0.62 -8.24
N VAL A 123 11.46 0.03 -8.46
CA VAL A 123 12.43 0.55 -9.45
C VAL A 123 11.89 0.51 -10.87
N ASP A 124 11.10 -0.51 -11.22
CA ASP A 124 10.48 -0.63 -12.54
C ASP A 124 9.34 0.38 -12.73
N LEU A 125 8.52 0.58 -11.71
CA LEU A 125 7.41 1.54 -11.73
C LEU A 125 7.90 3.00 -11.74
N LEU A 126 8.99 3.33 -11.07
CA LEU A 126 9.61 4.66 -11.11
C LEU A 126 10.06 5.11 -12.50
N LYS A 127 10.19 4.19 -13.46
CA LYS A 127 10.56 4.52 -14.87
C LYS A 127 9.40 5.12 -15.67
N TYR A 128 8.17 4.96 -15.21
CA TYR A 128 6.98 5.50 -15.86
C TYR A 128 6.74 6.94 -15.41
N ASP A 129 6.18 7.74 -16.32
CA ASP A 129 5.71 9.09 -15.98
C ASP A 129 4.49 8.99 -15.04
N GLU A 130 4.48 9.77 -13.98
CA GLU A 130 3.45 9.80 -12.93
C GLU A 130 2.01 9.91 -13.48
N ASN A 131 1.83 10.68 -14.55
CA ASN A 131 0.52 10.92 -15.17
C ASN A 131 0.15 9.88 -16.25
N THR A 132 0.78 8.72 -16.27
CA THR A 132 0.48 7.62 -17.20
C THR A 132 -0.16 6.44 -16.47
N ALA A 133 -0.78 5.53 -17.23
CA ALA A 133 -1.33 4.30 -16.65
C ALA A 133 -0.23 3.45 -15.94
N GLY A 134 0.99 3.45 -16.48
CA GLY A 134 2.13 2.78 -15.84
C GLY A 134 2.60 3.46 -14.56
N GLY A 135 2.41 4.78 -14.46
CA GLY A 135 2.75 5.53 -13.24
C GLY A 135 1.72 5.41 -12.11
N LEU A 136 0.52 4.95 -12.43
CA LEU A 136 -0.60 4.79 -11.50
C LEU A 136 -0.92 3.31 -11.19
N MET A 137 -0.14 2.36 -11.69
CA MET A 137 -0.40 0.94 -11.48
C MET A 137 0.37 0.42 -10.26
N GLY A 138 -0.28 -0.46 -9.47
CA GLY A 138 0.37 -1.33 -8.50
C GLY A 138 0.72 -2.69 -9.12
N THR A 139 1.51 -3.49 -8.42
CA THR A 139 1.87 -4.87 -8.81
C THR A 139 1.10 -5.91 -7.99
N GLU A 140 0.36 -5.49 -6.98
CA GLU A 140 -0.44 -6.33 -6.09
C GLU A 140 -1.65 -6.88 -6.84
N MET A 141 -1.55 -8.11 -7.32
CA MET A 141 -2.64 -8.75 -8.03
C MET A 141 -2.64 -10.27 -7.84
N VAL A 142 -3.83 -10.87 -7.87
CA VAL A 142 -3.97 -12.34 -7.88
C VAL A 142 -3.89 -12.86 -9.31
N LEU A 143 -2.90 -13.70 -9.57
CA LEU A 143 -2.67 -14.36 -10.86
C LEU A 143 -3.02 -15.83 -10.78
N VAL A 144 -3.74 -16.33 -11.80
CA VAL A 144 -4.04 -17.76 -11.98
C VAL A 144 -3.82 -18.17 -13.43
N ASN A 145 -3.40 -19.41 -13.64
CA ASN A 145 -3.19 -19.92 -15.00
C ASN A 145 -4.49 -20.42 -15.61
N GLU A 146 -4.72 -20.15 -16.92
CA GLU A 146 -5.92 -20.54 -17.66
C GLU A 146 -6.15 -22.07 -17.71
N ASN A 147 -5.08 -22.85 -17.53
CA ASN A 147 -5.12 -24.31 -17.55
C ASN A 147 -5.45 -24.94 -16.19
N TRP A 148 -5.51 -24.15 -15.12
CA TRP A 148 -5.80 -24.66 -13.77
C TRP A 148 -7.28 -24.97 -13.60
N SER A 149 -7.57 -25.92 -12.73
CA SER A 149 -8.93 -26.16 -12.25
C SER A 149 -9.37 -25.10 -11.24
N MET A 150 -10.68 -24.92 -11.08
CA MET A 150 -11.21 -23.98 -10.09
C MET A 150 -10.70 -24.23 -8.65
N PRO A 151 -10.57 -25.48 -8.17
CA PRO A 151 -9.97 -25.76 -6.86
C PRO A 151 -8.50 -25.34 -6.74
N GLU A 152 -7.71 -25.48 -7.83
CA GLU A 152 -6.32 -25.02 -7.86
C GLU A 152 -6.25 -23.51 -7.82
N CYS A 153 -7.06 -22.81 -8.61
CA CYS A 153 -7.16 -21.37 -8.59
C CYS A 153 -7.57 -20.82 -7.21
N LEU A 154 -8.57 -21.45 -6.56
CA LEU A 154 -9.01 -21.06 -5.23
C LEU A 154 -7.93 -21.28 -4.16
N LYS A 155 -7.10 -22.32 -4.32
CA LYS A 155 -5.98 -22.57 -3.42
C LYS A 155 -4.92 -21.49 -3.59
N GLU A 156 -4.54 -21.21 -4.81
CA GLU A 156 -3.53 -20.21 -5.15
C GLU A 156 -3.96 -18.81 -4.73
N MET A 157 -5.20 -18.43 -5.07
CA MET A 157 -5.78 -17.16 -4.64
C MET A 157 -5.71 -16.97 -3.11
N ARG A 158 -5.98 -18.03 -2.32
CA ARG A 158 -5.90 -17.92 -0.86
C ARG A 158 -4.49 -17.72 -0.35
N GLN A 159 -3.48 -18.24 -1.04
CA GLN A 159 -2.09 -18.03 -0.68
C GLN A 159 -1.64 -16.60 -0.99
N GLN A 160 -1.97 -16.10 -2.20
CA GLN A 160 -1.65 -14.73 -2.60
C GLN A 160 -2.48 -13.69 -1.81
N ALA A 161 -3.69 -14.03 -1.40
CA ALA A 161 -4.58 -13.17 -0.62
C ALA A 161 -4.11 -12.92 0.82
N GLU A 162 -3.15 -13.66 1.33
CA GLU A 162 -2.58 -13.42 2.68
C GLU A 162 -1.69 -12.16 2.68
N GLU A 163 -1.24 -11.72 1.51
CA GLU A 163 -0.33 -10.59 1.30
C GLU A 163 -1.02 -9.37 0.68
N LEU A 164 -2.34 -9.45 0.41
CA LEU A 164 -3.11 -8.42 -0.28
C LEU A 164 -4.28 -7.93 0.59
N ASP A 165 -4.41 -6.62 0.73
CA ASP A 165 -5.48 -6.00 1.51
C ASP A 165 -6.85 -6.17 0.85
N GLU A 166 -6.94 -5.97 -0.48
CA GLU A 166 -8.20 -6.03 -1.22
C GLU A 166 -8.09 -6.83 -2.52
N ILE A 167 -9.06 -7.71 -2.78
CA ILE A 167 -9.14 -8.51 -4.00
C ILE A 167 -10.51 -8.36 -4.65
N TYR A 168 -10.60 -7.68 -5.76
CA TYR A 168 -11.82 -7.55 -6.56
C TYR A 168 -11.86 -8.54 -7.73
N TYR A 169 -10.72 -8.74 -8.37
CA TYR A 169 -10.53 -9.53 -9.57
C TYR A 169 -9.35 -10.47 -9.44
N VAL A 170 -9.46 -11.60 -10.11
CA VAL A 170 -8.36 -12.53 -10.33
C VAL A 170 -7.99 -12.45 -11.80
N TYR A 171 -6.72 -12.20 -12.08
CA TYR A 171 -6.21 -12.10 -13.45
C TYR A 171 -5.81 -13.49 -13.94
N VAL A 172 -6.26 -13.83 -15.15
CA VAL A 172 -5.97 -15.13 -15.78
C VAL A 172 -4.89 -14.94 -16.82
N ILE A 173 -3.81 -15.70 -16.68
CA ILE A 173 -2.65 -15.69 -17.59
C ILE A 173 -2.48 -17.04 -18.26
N ASP A 174 -1.80 -17.06 -19.42
CA ASP A 174 -1.33 -18.28 -20.06
C ASP A 174 0.06 -18.72 -19.54
N ASP A 175 0.60 -19.79 -20.14
CA ASP A 175 1.92 -20.31 -19.76
C ASP A 175 3.09 -19.38 -20.16
N ASP A 176 2.84 -18.38 -21.01
CA ASP A 176 3.79 -17.33 -21.40
C ASP A 176 3.55 -16.04 -20.58
N GLU A 177 2.82 -16.11 -19.46
CA GLU A 177 2.46 -14.99 -18.56
C GLU A 177 1.66 -13.85 -19.24
N ARG A 178 0.97 -14.15 -20.35
CA ARG A 178 0.16 -13.15 -21.03
C ARG A 178 -1.25 -13.14 -20.48
N LEU A 179 -1.76 -11.93 -20.23
CA LEU A 179 -3.14 -11.73 -19.78
C LEU A 179 -4.14 -12.30 -20.78
N ARG A 180 -4.96 -13.24 -20.30
CA ARG A 180 -6.04 -13.89 -21.06
C ARG A 180 -7.41 -13.33 -20.70
N GLY A 181 -7.55 -12.81 -19.50
CA GLY A 181 -8.78 -12.19 -19.03
C GLY A 181 -8.82 -11.97 -17.53
N ILE A 182 -9.98 -11.51 -17.06
CA ILE A 182 -10.25 -11.28 -15.65
C ILE A 182 -11.40 -12.14 -15.16
N PHE A 183 -11.33 -12.55 -13.91
CA PHE A 183 -12.35 -13.34 -13.24
C PHE A 183 -12.79 -12.66 -11.95
N PRO A 184 -14.03 -12.15 -11.86
CA PRO A 184 -14.52 -11.52 -10.64
C PRO A 184 -14.50 -12.52 -9.46
N LEU A 185 -13.94 -12.12 -8.31
CA LEU A 185 -13.82 -12.96 -7.11
C LEU A 185 -15.16 -13.61 -6.73
N LYS A 186 -16.27 -12.86 -6.82
CA LYS A 186 -17.61 -13.37 -6.56
C LYS A 186 -17.97 -14.59 -7.43
N LYS A 187 -17.59 -14.57 -8.71
CA LYS A 187 -17.84 -15.70 -9.61
C LYS A 187 -16.99 -16.91 -9.23
N MET A 188 -15.74 -16.69 -8.81
CA MET A 188 -14.86 -17.76 -8.36
C MET A 188 -15.42 -18.52 -7.16
N ILE A 189 -15.99 -17.80 -6.18
CA ILE A 189 -16.58 -18.39 -4.98
C ILE A 189 -17.89 -19.15 -5.29
N THR A 190 -18.68 -18.68 -6.27
CA THR A 190 -20.02 -19.22 -6.55
C THR A 190 -20.05 -20.23 -7.69
N SER A 191 -18.95 -20.41 -8.42
CA SER A 191 -18.88 -21.36 -9.54
C SER A 191 -18.72 -22.79 -9.04
N PRO A 192 -19.39 -23.77 -9.67
CA PRO A 192 -19.19 -25.18 -9.35
C PRO A 192 -17.77 -25.63 -9.73
N SER A 193 -17.24 -26.63 -9.03
CA SER A 193 -15.87 -27.15 -9.07
C SER A 193 -15.43 -27.75 -10.43
N VAL A 194 -15.81 -27.19 -11.54
CA VAL A 194 -15.43 -27.63 -12.89
C VAL A 194 -14.42 -26.65 -13.47
N SER A 195 -13.48 -27.15 -14.29
CA SER A 195 -12.36 -26.40 -14.89
C SER A 195 -12.69 -24.95 -15.23
N LEU A 196 -11.70 -24.06 -15.12
CA LEU A 196 -11.73 -22.73 -15.73
C LEU A 196 -12.06 -22.92 -17.23
N SER A 197 -13.33 -22.83 -17.54
CA SER A 197 -13.76 -22.79 -18.93
C SER A 197 -13.62 -21.34 -19.37
N LEU A 198 -13.04 -21.10 -20.55
CA LEU A 198 -12.92 -19.78 -21.19
C LEU A 198 -14.25 -18.97 -21.21
N ILE A 199 -15.40 -19.64 -21.08
CA ILE A 199 -16.73 -19.01 -21.00
C ILE A 199 -16.98 -18.22 -19.68
N HIS A 200 -16.14 -18.38 -18.65
CA HIS A 200 -16.26 -17.65 -17.40
C HIS A 200 -15.29 -16.48 -17.28
N ILE A 201 -14.31 -16.41 -18.18
CA ILE A 201 -13.31 -15.34 -18.25
C ILE A 201 -13.94 -14.19 -19.03
N SER A 202 -14.05 -13.02 -18.41
CA SER A 202 -14.43 -11.80 -19.12
C SER A 202 -13.19 -11.27 -19.84
N GLU A 203 -13.28 -11.07 -21.17
CA GLU A 203 -12.20 -10.35 -21.87
C GLU A 203 -12.01 -8.98 -21.21
N PRO A 204 -10.76 -8.51 -21.02
CA PRO A 204 -10.51 -7.14 -20.58
C PRO A 204 -11.19 -6.22 -21.61
N THR A 205 -12.18 -5.45 -21.14
CA THR A 205 -12.92 -4.53 -22.00
C THR A 205 -11.96 -3.54 -22.63
N ARG A 206 -11.69 -3.69 -23.93
CA ARG A 206 -11.08 -2.62 -24.71
C ARG A 206 -12.05 -1.43 -24.64
N PRO A 207 -11.59 -0.20 -24.31
CA PRO A 207 -12.42 0.96 -24.56
C PRO A 207 -12.80 0.97 -26.03
N GLU A 208 -14.10 0.99 -26.33
CA GLU A 208 -14.54 1.21 -27.69
C GLU A 208 -14.08 2.59 -28.15
N PRO A 209 -13.58 2.74 -29.40
CA PRO A 209 -13.06 4.00 -29.90
C PRO A 209 -14.12 5.09 -30.01
#